data_c4729eb0d34ad690f0011a3a9539f408
#
_entry.id   c4729eb0d34ad690f0011a3a9539f408
#
_cell.length_a   1.000
_cell.length_b   1.000
_cell.length_c   1.000
_cell.angle_alpha   90.00
_cell.angle_beta   90.00
_cell.angle_gamma   90.00
#
_symmetry.space_group_name_H-M   'P 1'
#
loop_
_entity.id
_entity.type
_entity.pdbx_description
1 polymer ?
#
loop_
_entity_poly.entity_id
_entity_poly.type
_entity_poly.pdbx_seq_one_letter_code
_entity_poly.pdbx_strand_id
1 'polypeptide(L)'
;MEQRLTQLQTLFLQKVCFLLFFQLLVLLAVVYVVHQWFPKQLCLFTCRFWVDLLLYLAIMIVLIMVSNNRSYNVVLRYIAFFVFSVLLAYIMGLQYNRIALATRNDKKTSNTFLKAVAIVMLIFVINLIMLPFTLKYMGFIYTLSISLFIALVGLILWGLFVGRGLLIWVSISLFVFLGLLLTDLNKLVHQCPPQCDPLNGASLLYVDLINILQNIFILLNAGQK
;
A
#
# COMPACT_ATOMS: atom_id res chain seq x y z
N MET A 1 -23.51 17.88 14.44
CA MET A 1 -22.67 18.96 13.90
C MET A 1 -21.71 18.30 12.93
N GLU A 2 -21.91 18.43 11.61
CA GLU A 2 -20.96 17.98 10.59
C GLU A 2 -19.72 18.88 10.67
N GLN A 3 -18.58 18.31 11.04
CA GLN A 3 -17.31 19.02 10.93
C GLN A 3 -16.93 19.09 9.44
N ARG A 4 -17.24 20.22 8.80
CA ARG A 4 -16.74 20.48 7.45
C ARG A 4 -15.22 20.63 7.50
N LEU A 5 -14.53 19.99 6.55
CA LEU A 5 -13.10 20.17 6.37
C LEU A 5 -12.77 21.65 6.14
N THR A 6 -11.75 22.14 6.82
CA THR A 6 -11.26 23.50 6.57
C THR A 6 -10.64 23.60 5.18
N GLN A 7 -10.59 24.81 4.62
CA GLN A 7 -10.00 25.04 3.30
C GLN A 7 -8.54 24.55 3.22
N LEU A 8 -7.78 24.72 4.31
CA LEU A 8 -6.39 24.21 4.39
C LEU A 8 -6.31 22.70 4.36
N GLN A 9 -7.20 22.00 5.07
CA GLN A 9 -7.29 20.54 5.06
C GLN A 9 -7.65 20.00 3.67
N THR A 10 -8.56 20.68 2.99
CA THR A 10 -8.96 20.29 1.62
C THR A 10 -7.81 20.47 0.64
N LEU A 11 -7.08 21.58 0.67
CA LEU A 11 -5.91 21.82 -0.19
C LEU A 11 -4.78 20.83 0.09
N PHE A 12 -4.55 20.50 1.36
CA PHE A 12 -3.56 19.50 1.73
C PHE A 12 -3.93 18.12 1.19
N LEU A 13 -5.18 17.70 1.39
CA LEU A 13 -5.69 16.42 0.91
C LEU A 13 -5.63 16.32 -0.62
N GLN A 14 -5.94 17.41 -1.35
CA GLN A 14 -5.80 17.44 -2.81
C GLN A 14 -4.36 17.20 -3.26
N LYS A 15 -3.36 17.80 -2.59
CA LYS A 15 -1.94 17.55 -2.88
C LYS A 15 -1.55 16.08 -2.62
N VAL A 16 -1.99 15.52 -1.49
CA VAL A 16 -1.74 14.12 -1.16
C VAL A 16 -2.38 13.19 -2.20
N CYS A 17 -3.63 13.43 -2.59
CA CYS A 17 -4.31 12.64 -3.62
C CYS A 17 -3.62 12.72 -4.98
N PHE A 18 -3.13 13.91 -5.38
CA PHE A 18 -2.37 14.08 -6.61
C PHE A 18 -1.07 13.26 -6.61
N LEU A 19 -0.32 13.31 -5.49
CA LEU A 19 0.90 12.53 -5.33
C LEU A 19 0.62 11.02 -5.34
N LEU A 20 -0.45 10.56 -4.68
CA LEU A 20 -0.89 9.17 -4.72
C LEU A 20 -1.27 8.71 -6.12
N PHE A 21 -2.00 9.54 -6.87
CA PHE A 21 -2.33 9.24 -8.27
C PHE A 21 -1.06 9.07 -9.10
N PHE A 22 -0.07 9.95 -8.93
CA PHE A 22 1.24 9.81 -9.58
C PHE A 22 1.94 8.49 -9.21
N GLN A 23 1.95 8.11 -7.91
CA GLN A 23 2.52 6.84 -7.45
C GLN A 23 1.83 5.62 -8.07
N LEU A 24 0.50 5.68 -8.25
CA LEU A 24 -0.25 4.60 -8.90
C LEU A 24 0.07 4.51 -10.40
N LEU A 25 0.30 5.63 -11.09
CA LEU A 25 0.78 5.59 -12.47
C LEU A 25 2.18 4.97 -12.57
N VAL A 26 3.09 5.33 -11.65
CA VAL A 26 4.42 4.70 -11.55
C VAL A 26 4.29 3.20 -11.30
N LEU A 27 3.39 2.78 -10.40
CA LEU A 27 3.11 1.37 -10.13
C LEU A 27 2.73 0.61 -11.41
N LEU A 28 1.75 1.11 -12.16
CA LEU A 28 1.31 0.45 -13.39
C LEU A 28 2.42 0.37 -14.44
N ALA A 29 3.18 1.46 -14.63
CA ALA A 29 4.29 1.50 -15.56
C ALA A 29 5.41 0.52 -15.17
N VAL A 30 5.82 0.50 -13.89
CA VAL A 30 6.88 -0.39 -13.41
C VAL A 30 6.45 -1.86 -13.46
N VAL A 31 5.22 -2.20 -13.04
CA VAL A 31 4.70 -3.58 -13.13
C VAL A 31 4.69 -4.04 -14.59
N TYR A 32 4.28 -3.18 -15.52
CA TYR A 32 4.31 -3.48 -16.96
C TYR A 32 5.73 -3.72 -17.46
N VAL A 33 6.69 -2.84 -17.13
CA VAL A 33 8.11 -2.97 -17.51
C VAL A 33 8.71 -4.25 -16.92
N VAL A 34 8.48 -4.53 -15.64
CA VAL A 34 8.98 -5.75 -14.97
C VAL A 34 8.39 -7.00 -15.63
N HIS A 35 7.12 -6.97 -16.02
CA HIS A 35 6.50 -8.10 -16.71
C HIS A 35 7.07 -8.36 -18.11
N GLN A 36 7.35 -7.31 -18.89
CA GLN A 36 7.82 -7.42 -20.27
C GLN A 36 9.34 -7.71 -20.37
N TRP A 37 10.13 -7.08 -19.52
CA TRP A 37 11.58 -7.03 -19.69
C TRP A 37 12.35 -7.98 -18.77
N PHE A 38 11.75 -8.35 -17.63
CA PHE A 38 12.41 -9.31 -16.75
C PHE A 38 12.04 -10.74 -17.13
N PRO A 39 13.03 -11.56 -17.56
CA PRO A 39 12.77 -12.95 -17.89
C PRO A 39 12.17 -13.65 -16.68
N LYS A 40 11.11 -14.42 -16.91
CA LYS A 40 10.41 -15.20 -15.87
C LYS A 40 11.38 -16.07 -15.05
N GLN A 41 12.48 -16.52 -15.65
CA GLN A 41 13.55 -17.28 -15.00
C GLN A 41 14.33 -16.46 -13.95
N LEU A 42 14.55 -15.16 -14.19
CA LEU A 42 15.24 -14.29 -13.23
C LEU A 42 14.37 -14.06 -11.98
N CYS A 43 13.05 -14.09 -12.14
CA CYS A 43 12.12 -14.00 -11.02
C CYS A 43 12.28 -15.15 -10.03
N LEU A 44 12.62 -16.37 -10.50
CA LEU A 44 12.92 -17.53 -9.64
C LEU A 44 14.22 -17.33 -8.85
N PHE A 45 15.19 -16.62 -9.41
CA PHE A 45 16.48 -16.36 -8.75
C PHE A 45 16.38 -15.21 -7.74
N THR A 46 15.62 -14.13 -8.08
CA THR A 46 15.36 -13.00 -7.18
C THR A 46 14.33 -13.33 -6.10
N CYS A 47 13.64 -14.47 -6.18
CA CYS A 47 12.70 -14.97 -5.18
C CYS A 47 13.37 -15.48 -3.90
N ARG A 48 14.65 -15.27 -3.68
CA ARG A 48 15.32 -15.63 -2.44
C ARG A 48 14.95 -14.62 -1.35
N PHE A 49 14.64 -15.14 -0.17
CA PHE A 49 14.33 -14.37 1.05
C PHE A 49 15.26 -13.17 1.28
N TRP A 50 16.55 -13.31 1.00
CA TRP A 50 17.54 -12.25 1.17
C TRP A 50 17.34 -11.06 0.24
N VAL A 51 16.92 -11.27 -1.00
CA VAL A 51 16.65 -10.18 -1.95
C VAL A 51 15.42 -9.40 -1.52
N ASP A 52 14.35 -10.08 -1.13
CA ASP A 52 13.16 -9.44 -0.60
C ASP A 52 13.50 -8.63 0.67
N LEU A 53 14.31 -9.19 1.58
CA LEU A 53 14.76 -8.50 2.80
C LEU A 53 15.57 -7.23 2.48
N LEU A 54 16.54 -7.31 1.57
CA LEU A 54 17.35 -6.16 1.16
C LEU A 54 16.49 -5.06 0.50
N LEU A 55 15.52 -5.43 -0.32
CA LEU A 55 14.56 -4.51 -0.91
C LEU A 55 13.72 -3.80 0.15
N TYR A 56 13.20 -4.54 1.14
CA TYR A 56 12.46 -3.94 2.25
C TYR A 56 13.33 -3.00 3.09
N LEU A 57 14.59 -3.35 3.36
CA LEU A 57 15.53 -2.47 4.06
C LEU A 57 15.81 -1.19 3.25
N ALA A 58 16.01 -1.31 1.93
CA ALA A 58 16.19 -0.15 1.06
C ALA A 58 14.94 0.76 1.08
N ILE A 59 13.75 0.19 1.01
CA ILE A 59 12.49 0.93 1.11
C ILE A 59 12.39 1.67 2.44
N MET A 60 12.73 1.02 3.56
CA MET A 60 12.69 1.65 4.89
C MET A 60 13.64 2.84 4.98
N ILE A 61 14.88 2.70 4.45
CA ILE A 61 15.86 3.80 4.43
C ILE A 61 15.31 4.98 3.60
N VAL A 62 14.79 4.70 2.40
CA VAL A 62 14.24 5.75 1.52
C VAL A 62 13.01 6.41 2.15
N LEU A 63 12.15 5.64 2.82
CA LEU A 63 11.00 6.18 3.55
C LEU A 63 11.43 7.14 4.67
N ILE A 64 12.48 6.81 5.42
CA ILE A 64 13.06 7.70 6.44
C ILE A 64 13.55 9.00 5.80
N MET A 65 14.20 8.93 4.63
CA MET A 65 14.63 10.13 3.89
C MET A 65 13.47 11.00 3.45
N VAL A 66 12.37 10.42 3.00
CA VAL A 66 11.14 11.15 2.62
C VAL A 66 10.51 11.81 3.84
N SER A 67 10.43 11.09 4.96
CA SER A 67 9.76 11.56 6.19
C SER A 67 10.53 12.64 6.94
N ASN A 68 11.85 12.70 6.80
CA ASN A 68 12.70 13.62 7.55
C ASN A 68 12.74 15.02 6.89
N ASN A 69 11.76 15.86 7.26
CA ASN A 69 11.55 17.20 6.68
C ASN A 69 12.66 18.21 7.04
N ARG A 70 13.39 18.00 8.13
CA ARG A 70 14.34 18.99 8.67
C ARG A 70 15.76 18.84 8.14
N SER A 71 16.14 17.65 7.68
CA SER A 71 17.56 17.35 7.39
C SER A 71 17.89 17.32 5.90
N TYR A 72 16.90 17.24 5.00
CA TYR A 72 17.16 17.06 3.58
C TYR A 72 16.61 18.19 2.71
N ASN A 73 17.37 18.50 1.62
CA ASN A 73 16.92 19.44 0.60
C ASN A 73 15.61 18.93 -0.04
N VAL A 74 14.71 19.87 -0.36
CA VAL A 74 13.41 19.58 -0.98
C VAL A 74 13.56 18.70 -2.24
N VAL A 75 14.54 19.01 -3.11
CA VAL A 75 14.79 18.22 -4.33
C VAL A 75 15.16 16.76 -3.98
N LEU A 76 16.04 16.54 -3.01
CA LEU A 76 16.44 15.19 -2.58
C LEU A 76 15.24 14.39 -2.05
N ARG A 77 14.31 15.05 -1.38
CA ARG A 77 13.08 14.40 -0.87
C ARG A 77 12.14 13.99 -2.00
N TYR A 78 11.98 14.79 -3.05
CA TYR A 78 11.22 14.38 -4.24
C TYR A 78 11.88 13.20 -4.97
N ILE A 79 13.21 13.20 -5.08
CA ILE A 79 13.95 12.07 -5.64
C ILE A 79 13.74 10.81 -4.78
N ALA A 80 13.88 10.92 -3.46
CA ALA A 80 13.63 9.81 -2.54
C ALA A 80 12.19 9.29 -2.64
N PHE A 81 11.19 10.17 -2.74
CA PHE A 81 9.79 9.83 -2.95
C PHE A 81 9.57 9.05 -4.25
N PHE A 82 10.20 9.48 -5.35
CA PHE A 82 10.13 8.76 -6.62
C PHE A 82 10.79 7.38 -6.52
N VAL A 83 12.00 7.30 -5.97
CA VAL A 83 12.72 6.03 -5.76
C VAL A 83 11.91 5.08 -4.88
N PHE A 84 11.32 5.58 -3.80
CA PHE A 84 10.42 4.82 -2.94
C PHE A 84 9.25 4.22 -3.72
N SER A 85 8.60 5.03 -4.56
CA SER A 85 7.47 4.59 -5.38
C SER A 85 7.88 3.50 -6.37
N VAL A 86 9.04 3.64 -7.01
CA VAL A 86 9.58 2.65 -7.94
C VAL A 86 9.95 1.34 -7.24
N LEU A 87 10.57 1.39 -6.07
CA LEU A 87 10.97 0.20 -5.32
C LEU A 87 9.75 -0.62 -4.88
N LEU A 88 8.71 0.03 -4.35
CA LEU A 88 7.47 -0.66 -3.98
C LEU A 88 6.75 -1.24 -5.21
N ALA A 89 6.70 -0.48 -6.31
CA ALA A 89 6.13 -0.95 -7.57
C ALA A 89 6.91 -2.14 -8.15
N TYR A 90 8.23 -2.16 -7.99
CA TYR A 90 9.08 -3.27 -8.41
C TYR A 90 8.76 -4.55 -7.63
N ILE A 91 8.62 -4.48 -6.29
CA ILE A 91 8.19 -5.63 -5.48
C ILE A 91 6.84 -6.16 -5.97
N MET A 92 5.90 -5.26 -6.25
CA MET A 92 4.59 -5.65 -6.77
C MET A 92 4.68 -6.31 -8.15
N GLY A 93 5.58 -5.83 -9.02
CA GLY A 93 5.89 -6.44 -10.32
C GLY A 93 6.47 -7.85 -10.19
N LEU A 94 7.36 -8.08 -9.22
CA LEU A 94 7.89 -9.42 -8.93
C LEU A 94 6.77 -10.38 -8.47
N GLN A 95 5.88 -9.92 -7.61
CA GLN A 95 4.74 -10.72 -7.16
C GLN A 95 3.76 -11.03 -8.31
N TYR A 96 3.51 -10.05 -9.16
CA TYR A 96 2.72 -10.24 -10.38
C TYR A 96 3.32 -11.38 -11.23
N ASN A 97 4.62 -11.34 -11.50
CA ASN A 97 5.30 -12.36 -12.29
C ASN A 97 5.26 -13.75 -11.60
N ARG A 98 5.40 -13.83 -10.27
CA ARG A 98 5.25 -15.10 -9.53
C ARG A 98 3.87 -15.71 -9.73
N ILE A 99 2.81 -14.91 -9.66
CA ILE A 99 1.43 -15.38 -9.87
C ILE A 99 1.19 -15.75 -11.33
N ALA A 100 1.70 -14.95 -12.29
CA ALA A 100 1.60 -15.23 -13.71
C ALA A 100 2.26 -16.58 -14.08
N LEU A 101 3.41 -16.88 -13.51
CA LEU A 101 4.09 -18.18 -13.65
C LEU A 101 3.26 -19.32 -13.07
N ALA A 102 2.69 -19.14 -11.88
CA ALA A 102 1.89 -20.17 -11.19
C ALA A 102 0.57 -20.46 -11.94
N THR A 103 -0.06 -19.45 -12.53
CA THR A 103 -1.31 -19.58 -13.28
C THR A 103 -1.12 -20.04 -14.73
N ARG A 104 0.10 -19.94 -15.27
CA ARG A 104 0.43 -20.21 -16.69
C ARG A 104 -0.44 -19.45 -17.70
N ASN A 105 -1.09 -18.38 -17.28
CA ASN A 105 -2.01 -17.58 -18.09
C ASN A 105 -1.83 -16.08 -17.82
N ASP A 106 -0.96 -15.46 -18.60
CA ASP A 106 -0.60 -14.05 -18.46
C ASP A 106 -1.81 -13.12 -18.65
N LYS A 107 -2.70 -13.42 -19.62
CA LYS A 107 -3.90 -12.62 -19.90
C LYS A 107 -4.88 -12.64 -18.72
N LYS A 108 -5.09 -13.81 -18.12
CA LYS A 108 -5.95 -13.97 -16.94
C LYS A 108 -5.36 -13.20 -15.75
N THR A 109 -4.05 -13.33 -15.52
CA THR A 109 -3.36 -12.62 -14.43
C THR A 109 -3.41 -11.10 -14.61
N SER A 110 -3.23 -10.59 -15.84
CA SER A 110 -3.33 -9.17 -16.15
C SER A 110 -4.73 -8.62 -15.85
N ASN A 111 -5.78 -9.31 -16.30
CA ASN A 111 -7.16 -8.92 -16.02
C ASN A 111 -7.47 -8.94 -14.52
N THR A 112 -6.95 -9.91 -13.78
CA THR A 112 -7.12 -10.01 -12.33
C THR A 112 -6.39 -8.88 -11.62
N PHE A 113 -5.19 -8.52 -12.08
CA PHE A 113 -4.44 -7.40 -11.53
C PHE A 113 -5.17 -6.07 -11.75
N LEU A 114 -5.66 -5.80 -12.96
CA LEU A 114 -6.45 -4.59 -13.24
C LEU A 114 -7.73 -4.51 -12.41
N LYS A 115 -8.42 -5.64 -12.19
CA LYS A 115 -9.56 -5.70 -11.28
C LYS A 115 -9.15 -5.37 -9.84
N ALA A 116 -8.03 -5.89 -9.36
CA ALA A 116 -7.52 -5.59 -8.04
C ALA A 116 -7.22 -4.08 -7.89
N VAL A 117 -6.56 -3.46 -8.87
CA VAL A 117 -6.30 -2.02 -8.89
C VAL A 117 -7.61 -1.22 -8.85
N ALA A 118 -8.60 -1.60 -9.68
CA ALA A 118 -9.90 -0.92 -9.68
C ALA A 118 -10.63 -1.02 -8.33
N ILE A 119 -10.58 -2.17 -7.67
CA ILE A 119 -11.16 -2.38 -6.33
C ILE A 119 -10.44 -1.49 -5.30
N VAL A 120 -9.10 -1.43 -5.32
CA VAL A 120 -8.33 -0.59 -4.41
C VAL A 120 -8.67 0.89 -4.58
N MET A 121 -8.78 1.35 -5.84
CA MET A 121 -9.19 2.72 -6.12
C MET A 121 -10.60 3.01 -5.61
N LEU A 122 -11.54 2.08 -5.78
CA LEU A 122 -12.89 2.21 -5.24
C LEU A 122 -12.89 2.28 -3.71
N ILE A 123 -12.13 1.41 -3.05
CA ILE A 123 -11.96 1.44 -1.59
C ILE A 123 -11.42 2.78 -1.14
N PHE A 124 -10.39 3.31 -1.81
CA PHE A 124 -9.81 4.61 -1.48
C PHE A 124 -10.84 5.74 -1.61
N VAL A 125 -11.59 5.78 -2.70
CA VAL A 125 -12.66 6.78 -2.91
C VAL A 125 -13.74 6.67 -1.84
N ILE A 126 -14.17 5.46 -1.49
CA ILE A 126 -15.15 5.24 -0.40
C ILE A 126 -14.62 5.79 0.92
N ASN A 127 -13.34 5.52 1.26
CA ASN A 127 -12.72 6.04 2.47
C ASN A 127 -12.65 7.58 2.47
N LEU A 128 -12.38 8.23 1.33
CA LEU A 128 -12.43 9.68 1.21
C LEU A 128 -13.84 10.24 1.43
N ILE A 129 -14.87 9.59 0.89
CA ILE A 129 -16.28 10.00 1.07
C ILE A 129 -16.70 9.81 2.54
N MET A 130 -16.27 8.72 3.18
CA MET A 130 -16.60 8.42 4.56
C MET A 130 -15.81 9.23 5.58
N LEU A 131 -14.76 9.93 5.15
CA LEU A 131 -13.87 10.70 6.03
C LEU A 131 -14.61 11.64 6.99
N PRO A 132 -15.58 12.47 6.57
CA PRO A 132 -16.32 13.35 7.49
C PRO A 132 -17.09 12.61 8.59
N PHE A 133 -17.53 11.40 8.29
CA PHE A 133 -18.29 10.56 9.25
C PHE A 133 -17.35 9.86 10.24
N THR A 134 -16.19 9.40 9.78
CA THR A 134 -15.21 8.66 10.61
C THR A 134 -14.48 9.54 11.60
N LEU A 135 -14.42 10.84 11.35
CA LEU A 135 -13.79 11.84 12.23
C LEU A 135 -14.37 11.83 13.65
N LYS A 136 -15.67 11.59 13.78
CA LYS A 136 -16.37 11.54 15.07
C LYS A 136 -15.99 10.32 15.92
N TYR A 137 -15.52 9.24 15.29
CA TYR A 137 -15.24 7.95 15.95
C TYR A 137 -13.76 7.57 15.95
N MET A 138 -12.87 8.55 15.84
CA MET A 138 -11.44 8.34 15.67
C MET A 138 -10.79 7.45 16.73
N GLY A 139 -11.16 7.63 18.00
CA GLY A 139 -10.64 6.81 19.10
C GLY A 139 -10.99 5.34 18.95
N PHE A 140 -12.24 5.05 18.56
CA PHE A 140 -12.71 3.68 18.33
C PHE A 140 -11.99 3.02 17.14
N ILE A 141 -11.86 3.75 16.02
CA ILE A 141 -11.16 3.26 14.82
C ILE A 141 -9.70 2.96 15.12
N TYR A 142 -9.03 3.83 15.87
CA TYR A 142 -7.63 3.64 16.27
C TYR A 142 -7.46 2.40 17.15
N THR A 143 -8.31 2.24 18.17
CA THR A 143 -8.29 1.06 19.05
C THR A 143 -8.58 -0.22 18.28
N LEU A 144 -9.54 -0.19 17.36
CA LEU A 144 -9.88 -1.33 16.50
C LEU A 144 -8.70 -1.70 15.60
N SER A 145 -8.05 -0.73 14.97
CA SER A 145 -6.88 -0.96 14.09
C SER A 145 -5.71 -1.59 14.85
N ILE A 146 -5.40 -1.11 16.06
CA ILE A 146 -4.36 -1.69 16.91
C ILE A 146 -4.75 -3.13 17.32
N SER A 147 -5.99 -3.35 17.71
CA SER A 147 -6.47 -4.70 18.10
C SER A 147 -6.38 -5.68 16.94
N LEU A 148 -6.75 -5.25 15.74
CA LEU A 148 -6.62 -6.05 14.52
C LEU A 148 -5.15 -6.32 14.16
N PHE A 149 -4.26 -5.33 14.35
CA PHE A 149 -2.83 -5.51 14.13
C PHE A 149 -2.23 -6.54 15.10
N ILE A 150 -2.57 -6.46 16.40
CA ILE A 150 -2.14 -7.45 17.41
C ILE A 150 -2.68 -8.84 17.06
N ALA A 151 -3.95 -8.94 16.66
CA ALA A 151 -4.55 -10.18 16.21
C ALA A 151 -3.83 -10.75 14.98
N LEU A 152 -3.46 -9.89 14.01
CA LEU A 152 -2.67 -10.30 12.85
C LEU A 152 -1.33 -10.90 13.26
N VAL A 153 -0.56 -10.21 14.13
CA VAL A 153 0.73 -10.70 14.62
C VAL A 153 0.56 -12.04 15.34
N GLY A 154 -0.43 -12.17 16.20
CA GLY A 154 -0.74 -13.43 16.90
C GLY A 154 -1.09 -14.57 15.94
N LEU A 155 -1.87 -14.27 14.94
CA LEU A 155 -2.20 -15.22 13.90
C LEU A 155 -0.97 -15.58 13.02
N ILE A 156 -0.06 -14.64 12.66
CA ILE A 156 1.19 -14.93 11.95
C ILE A 156 2.01 -15.96 12.74
N LEU A 157 2.17 -15.72 14.02
CA LEU A 157 2.87 -16.66 14.89
C LEU A 157 2.18 -18.04 14.89
N TRP A 158 0.85 -18.08 15.01
CA TRP A 158 0.09 -19.33 14.96
C TRP A 158 0.22 -20.03 13.60
N GLY A 159 0.14 -19.32 12.48
CA GLY A 159 0.29 -19.87 11.13
C GLY A 159 1.65 -20.49 10.86
N LEU A 160 2.72 -19.92 11.42
CA LEU A 160 4.06 -20.51 11.37
C LEU A 160 4.11 -21.90 12.04
N PHE A 161 3.30 -22.12 13.09
CA PHE A 161 3.25 -23.41 13.79
C PHE A 161 2.29 -24.42 13.15
N VAL A 162 1.21 -23.99 12.50
CA VAL A 162 0.13 -24.90 12.04
C VAL A 162 0.13 -25.13 10.53
N GLY A 163 0.82 -24.32 9.74
CA GLY A 163 1.04 -24.53 8.29
C GLY A 163 -0.22 -24.50 7.40
N ARG A 164 -1.38 -24.11 7.91
CA ARG A 164 -2.66 -24.05 7.19
C ARG A 164 -3.21 -22.62 7.18
N GLY A 165 -3.62 -22.13 6.02
CA GLY A 165 -4.49 -20.95 6.00
C GLY A 165 -3.97 -19.70 5.32
N LEU A 166 -3.17 -19.79 4.25
CA LEU A 166 -2.71 -18.60 3.50
C LEU A 166 -3.86 -17.62 3.17
N LEU A 167 -5.05 -18.14 2.81
CA LEU A 167 -6.20 -17.30 2.48
C LEU A 167 -6.80 -16.58 3.69
N ILE A 168 -6.82 -17.25 4.85
CA ILE A 168 -7.27 -16.63 6.11
C ILE A 168 -6.32 -15.49 6.48
N TRP A 169 -5.02 -15.72 6.36
CA TRP A 169 -3.99 -14.73 6.60
C TRP A 169 -4.14 -13.49 5.73
N VAL A 170 -4.29 -13.71 4.42
CA VAL A 170 -4.45 -12.63 3.45
C VAL A 170 -5.73 -11.85 3.72
N SER A 171 -6.82 -12.51 4.11
CA SER A 171 -8.08 -11.85 4.47
C SER A 171 -7.93 -10.98 5.72
N ILE A 172 -7.30 -11.50 6.77
CA ILE A 172 -7.07 -10.73 8.02
C ILE A 172 -6.12 -9.56 7.74
N SER A 173 -5.04 -9.78 7.00
CA SER A 173 -4.13 -8.73 6.58
C SER A 173 -4.87 -7.62 5.83
N LEU A 174 -5.78 -7.97 4.92
CA LEU A 174 -6.62 -7.02 4.20
C LEU A 174 -7.44 -6.14 5.16
N PHE A 175 -8.11 -6.73 6.14
CA PHE A 175 -8.89 -5.97 7.14
C PHE A 175 -8.02 -5.04 7.97
N VAL A 176 -6.82 -5.48 8.38
CA VAL A 176 -5.88 -4.63 9.13
C VAL A 176 -5.45 -3.42 8.31
N PHE A 177 -5.05 -3.62 7.04
CA PHE A 177 -4.62 -2.51 6.20
C PHE A 177 -5.76 -1.57 5.81
N LEU A 178 -7.00 -2.06 5.68
CA LEU A 178 -8.17 -1.20 5.53
C LEU A 178 -8.37 -0.30 6.76
N GLY A 179 -8.21 -0.86 7.97
CA GLY A 179 -8.26 -0.08 9.21
C GLY A 179 -7.12 0.93 9.34
N LEU A 180 -5.90 0.55 8.94
CA LEU A 180 -4.74 1.45 8.93
C LEU A 180 -4.93 2.60 7.94
N LEU A 181 -5.35 2.31 6.71
CA LEU A 181 -5.64 3.33 5.70
C LEU A 181 -6.64 4.37 6.22
N LEU A 182 -7.73 3.93 6.86
CA LEU A 182 -8.72 4.83 7.44
C LEU A 182 -8.14 5.66 8.58
N THR A 183 -7.33 5.05 9.45
CA THR A 183 -6.68 5.72 10.58
C THR A 183 -5.66 6.76 10.08
N ASP A 184 -4.86 6.42 9.08
CA ASP A 184 -3.83 7.30 8.54
C ASP A 184 -4.43 8.46 7.75
N LEU A 185 -5.50 8.23 6.97
CA LEU A 185 -6.28 9.31 6.36
C LEU A 185 -6.83 10.29 7.41
N ASN A 186 -7.39 9.78 8.50
CA ASN A 186 -7.92 10.61 9.58
C ASN A 186 -6.80 11.43 10.27
N LYS A 187 -5.66 10.80 10.58
CA LYS A 187 -4.49 11.49 11.15
C LYS A 187 -3.99 12.60 10.24
N LEU A 188 -3.84 12.31 8.94
CA LEU A 188 -3.37 13.28 7.95
C LEU A 188 -4.26 14.51 7.87
N VAL A 189 -5.56 14.34 7.97
CA VAL A 189 -6.50 15.46 7.88
C VAL A 189 -6.57 16.28 9.16
N HIS A 190 -6.49 15.62 10.34
CA HIS A 190 -6.70 16.30 11.63
C HIS A 190 -5.46 16.80 12.31
N GLN A 191 -4.37 16.03 12.25
CA GLN A 191 -3.17 16.33 13.02
C GLN A 191 -2.15 17.12 12.21
N CYS A 192 -2.31 17.15 10.88
CA CYS A 192 -1.25 17.60 10.01
C CYS A 192 -1.29 19.06 9.53
N PRO A 193 -2.42 19.66 9.12
CA PRO A 193 -2.36 21.01 8.59
C PRO A 193 -2.11 22.04 9.71
N PRO A 194 -1.18 22.98 9.55
CA PRO A 194 -0.33 23.29 8.39
C PRO A 194 1.08 22.67 8.43
N GLN A 195 1.40 21.84 9.41
CA GLN A 195 2.77 21.42 9.76
C GLN A 195 3.26 20.18 9.00
N CYS A 196 2.40 19.44 8.33
CA CYS A 196 2.76 18.20 7.65
C CYS A 196 3.09 18.37 6.19
N ASP A 197 4.02 17.54 5.74
CA ASP A 197 4.45 17.46 4.38
C ASP A 197 3.56 16.49 3.57
N PRO A 198 3.01 16.93 2.43
CA PRO A 198 2.21 16.08 1.55
C PRO A 198 2.95 14.83 1.04
N LEU A 199 4.28 14.90 0.85
CA LEU A 199 5.10 13.75 0.42
C LEU A 199 5.06 12.62 1.44
N ASN A 200 5.21 12.96 2.73
CA ASN A 200 5.14 11.97 3.80
C ASN A 200 3.75 11.33 3.88
N GLY A 201 2.70 12.18 3.82
CA GLY A 201 1.32 11.69 3.82
C GLY A 201 1.02 10.75 2.65
N ALA A 202 1.43 11.12 1.44
CA ALA A 202 1.25 10.29 0.26
C ALA A 202 2.04 8.97 0.37
N SER A 203 3.27 9.00 0.90
CA SER A 203 4.09 7.78 1.06
C SER A 203 3.46 6.78 2.03
N LEU A 204 2.91 7.24 3.16
CA LEU A 204 2.23 6.38 4.13
C LEU A 204 0.99 5.72 3.53
N LEU A 205 0.10 6.52 2.94
CA LEU A 205 -1.10 5.99 2.30
C LEU A 205 -0.78 5.05 1.12
N TYR A 206 0.32 5.30 0.40
CA TYR A 206 0.75 4.43 -0.68
C TYR A 206 1.16 3.04 -0.19
N VAL A 207 1.87 2.96 0.95
CA VAL A 207 2.19 1.67 1.59
C VAL A 207 0.92 0.88 1.90
N ASP A 208 -0.08 1.53 2.50
CA ASP A 208 -1.35 0.87 2.82
C ASP A 208 -2.07 0.38 1.56
N LEU A 209 -2.15 1.23 0.53
CA LEU A 209 -2.79 0.88 -0.74
C LEU A 209 -2.08 -0.28 -1.46
N ILE A 210 -0.73 -0.32 -1.44
CA ILE A 210 0.03 -1.44 -2.03
C ILE A 210 -0.23 -2.74 -1.27
N ASN A 211 -0.26 -2.71 0.06
CA ASN A 211 -0.57 -3.90 0.87
C ASN A 211 -2.01 -4.39 0.64
N ILE A 212 -2.97 -3.48 0.54
CA ILE A 212 -4.36 -3.81 0.19
C ILE A 212 -4.41 -4.42 -1.22
N LEU A 213 -3.73 -3.81 -2.20
CA LEU A 213 -3.66 -4.30 -3.58
C LEU A 213 -3.08 -5.72 -3.64
N GLN A 214 -1.98 -5.97 -2.93
CA GLN A 214 -1.34 -7.27 -2.85
C GLN A 214 -2.30 -8.33 -2.31
N ASN A 215 -2.98 -8.04 -1.20
CA ASN A 215 -3.93 -8.95 -0.59
C ASN A 215 -5.13 -9.25 -1.51
N ILE A 216 -5.73 -8.24 -2.12
CA ILE A 216 -6.86 -8.40 -3.07
C ILE A 216 -6.40 -9.21 -4.29
N PHE A 217 -5.22 -8.93 -4.83
CA PHE A 217 -4.69 -9.64 -5.98
C PHE A 217 -4.47 -11.13 -5.70
N ILE A 218 -3.96 -11.48 -4.51
CA ILE A 218 -3.80 -12.88 -4.07
C ILE A 218 -5.18 -13.54 -3.92
N LEU A 219 -6.14 -12.90 -3.25
CA LEU A 219 -7.49 -13.45 -3.04
C LEU A 219 -8.23 -13.71 -4.35
N LEU A 220 -8.19 -12.76 -5.29
CA LEU A 220 -8.83 -12.92 -6.60
C LEU A 220 -8.21 -14.06 -7.42
N ASN A 221 -6.89 -14.30 -7.30
CA ASN A 221 -6.25 -15.42 -7.99
C ASN A 221 -6.52 -16.76 -7.31
N ALA A 222 -6.63 -16.80 -5.99
CA ALA A 222 -6.95 -18.01 -5.24
C ALA A 222 -8.38 -18.51 -5.49
N GLY A 223 -9.35 -17.60 -5.63
CA GLY A 223 -10.74 -17.93 -5.94
C GLY A 223 -10.99 -18.40 -7.38
N GLN A 224 -9.94 -18.42 -8.22
CA GLN A 224 -10.03 -18.83 -9.62
C GLN A 224 -9.44 -20.23 -9.91
N LYS A 225 -8.95 -20.92 -8.89
CA LYS A 225 -8.53 -22.33 -8.94
C LYS A 225 -9.70 -23.23 -8.69
#